data_f0118f3680e9f3d137d0e8d1e83d2a26
#
_entry.id   f0118f3680e9f3d137d0e8d1e83d2a26
#
_cell.length_a   1.000
_cell.length_b   1.000
_cell.length_c   1.000
_cell.angle_alpha   90.00
_cell.angle_beta   90.00
_cell.angle_gamma   90.00
#
_symmetry.space_group_name_H-M   'P 1'
#
loop_
_entity.id
_entity.type
_entity.pdbx_description
1 polymer ?
#
loop_
_entity_poly.entity_id
_entity_poly.type
_entity_poly.pdbx_seq_one_letter_code
_entity_poly.pdbx_strand_id
1 'polypeptide(L)'
;MRRLEGAFGIAVLFAGQDDILIGARKGSPLAVGIGDGEMYLGSDAIAVSPFTTRVMFLEEGDIAVLSHAKAKILDANGMLAERHVHTFAGGVAAVEKGNFRHFMQKEIYEQPETTGRTITRYVNAFDEKVEMPDLDGVDLAADSAVIIGCGTAHYAGRVAEYWLEQIAGLAVETDIASEFRYRKP
;
A
#
# COMPACT_ATOMS: atom_id res chain seq x y z
N MET A 1 -15.94 -15.29 7.53
CA MET A 1 -15.94 -13.98 6.87
C MET A 1 -17.30 -13.31 6.82
N ARG A 2 -18.38 -13.95 6.36
CA ARG A 2 -19.72 -13.31 6.23
C ARG A 2 -20.29 -12.70 7.52
N ARG A 3 -19.80 -13.12 8.70
CA ARG A 3 -20.25 -12.64 10.03
C ARG A 3 -19.33 -11.55 10.62
N LEU A 4 -18.19 -11.26 9.96
CA LEU A 4 -17.27 -10.24 10.41
C LEU A 4 -17.64 -8.91 9.77
N GLU A 5 -17.71 -7.87 10.59
CA GLU A 5 -17.97 -6.51 10.17
C GLU A 5 -16.70 -5.66 10.26
N GLY A 6 -16.62 -4.60 9.45
CA GLY A 6 -15.47 -3.73 9.40
C GLY A 6 -14.37 -4.18 8.43
N ALA A 7 -13.25 -3.47 8.46
CA ALA A 7 -12.07 -3.77 7.66
C ALA A 7 -11.12 -4.69 8.43
N PHE A 8 -10.59 -5.71 7.76
CA PHE A 8 -9.64 -6.64 8.36
C PHE A 8 -8.75 -7.31 7.31
N GLY A 9 -7.52 -7.62 7.74
CA GLY A 9 -6.66 -8.62 7.13
C GLY A 9 -6.31 -9.64 8.23
N ILE A 10 -6.73 -10.88 8.06
CA ILE A 10 -6.55 -11.93 9.07
C ILE A 10 -5.74 -13.09 8.53
N ALA A 11 -4.93 -13.68 9.41
CA ALA A 11 -4.25 -14.94 9.20
C ALA A 11 -4.74 -15.96 10.25
N VAL A 12 -5.05 -17.17 9.83
CA VAL A 12 -5.56 -18.23 10.69
C VAL A 12 -4.68 -19.46 10.55
N LEU A 13 -4.18 -19.93 11.69
CA LEU A 13 -3.48 -21.19 11.84
C LEU A 13 -4.34 -22.14 12.68
N PHE A 14 -4.27 -23.43 12.38
CA PHE A 14 -5.03 -24.45 13.10
C PHE A 14 -4.08 -25.32 13.91
N ALA A 15 -4.36 -25.46 15.19
CA ALA A 15 -3.59 -26.38 16.03
C ALA A 15 -3.69 -27.82 15.49
N GLY A 16 -2.55 -28.46 15.26
CA GLY A 16 -2.46 -29.82 14.71
C GLY A 16 -2.64 -29.90 13.18
N GLN A 17 -2.64 -28.78 12.46
CA GLN A 17 -2.63 -28.73 10.99
C GLN A 17 -1.54 -27.75 10.55
N ASP A 18 -0.29 -28.22 10.58
CA ASP A 18 0.89 -27.38 10.39
C ASP A 18 1.16 -27.04 8.91
N ASP A 19 0.43 -27.63 7.99
CA ASP A 19 0.57 -27.46 6.54
C ASP A 19 -0.44 -26.46 5.93
N ILE A 20 -1.32 -25.88 6.75
CA ILE A 20 -2.37 -24.97 6.28
C ILE A 20 -2.30 -23.62 6.97
N LEU A 21 -2.22 -22.55 6.17
CA LEU A 21 -2.39 -21.17 6.57
C LEU A 21 -3.53 -20.55 5.75
N ILE A 22 -4.51 -19.97 6.42
CA ILE A 22 -5.60 -19.26 5.75
C ILE A 22 -5.45 -17.77 5.94
N GLY A 23 -5.45 -17.03 4.81
CA GLY A 23 -5.52 -15.57 4.78
C GLY A 23 -6.90 -15.10 4.33
N ALA A 24 -7.42 -14.03 4.89
CA ALA A 24 -8.64 -13.41 4.41
C ALA A 24 -8.60 -11.90 4.56
N ARG A 25 -9.08 -11.18 3.53
CA ARG A 25 -9.10 -9.72 3.57
C ARG A 25 -10.48 -9.14 3.30
N LYS A 26 -10.72 -8.00 3.94
CA LYS A 26 -11.83 -7.10 3.65
C LYS A 26 -11.39 -5.68 4.04
N GLY A 27 -11.34 -4.76 3.08
CA GLY A 27 -10.96 -3.38 3.32
C GLY A 27 -9.48 -3.14 3.64
N SER A 28 -8.78 -4.07 4.31
CA SER A 28 -7.34 -4.00 4.55
C SER A 28 -6.57 -4.83 3.52
N PRO A 29 -5.39 -4.39 3.04
CA PRO A 29 -4.60 -5.16 2.09
C PRO A 29 -4.07 -6.46 2.71
N LEU A 30 -3.84 -7.46 1.84
CA LEU A 30 -3.18 -8.70 2.19
C LEU A 30 -2.48 -9.24 0.93
N ALA A 31 -1.27 -9.75 1.09
CA ALA A 31 -0.44 -10.27 0.02
C ALA A 31 0.06 -11.68 0.34
N VAL A 32 0.16 -12.51 -0.70
CA VAL A 32 0.73 -13.85 -0.63
C VAL A 32 2.10 -13.82 -1.31
N GLY A 33 3.14 -14.18 -0.58
CA GLY A 33 4.47 -14.43 -1.14
C GLY A 33 4.60 -15.90 -1.56
N ILE A 34 5.12 -16.12 -2.76
CA ILE A 34 5.30 -17.47 -3.34
C ILE A 34 6.80 -17.78 -3.32
N GLY A 35 7.22 -18.61 -2.39
CA GLY A 35 8.59 -19.12 -2.27
C GLY A 35 8.79 -20.44 -3.00
N ASP A 36 9.92 -21.08 -2.74
CA ASP A 36 10.24 -22.42 -3.26
C ASP A 36 9.90 -23.47 -2.19
N GLY A 37 8.76 -24.13 -2.37
CA GLY A 37 8.23 -25.08 -1.39
C GLY A 37 7.64 -24.46 -0.13
N GLU A 38 7.39 -23.14 -0.15
CA GLU A 38 6.83 -22.41 1.00
C GLU A 38 6.01 -21.21 0.54
N MET A 39 5.04 -20.82 1.36
CA MET A 39 4.15 -19.69 1.11
C MET A 39 4.16 -18.75 2.30
N TYR A 40 4.08 -17.47 2.01
CA TYR A 40 4.09 -16.40 3.00
C TYR A 40 2.80 -15.59 2.93
N LEU A 41 2.38 -15.04 4.05
CA LEU A 41 1.25 -14.12 4.12
C LEU A 41 1.69 -12.85 4.85
N GLY A 42 1.48 -11.71 4.24
CA GLY A 42 1.85 -10.40 4.80
C GLY A 42 0.84 -9.32 4.44
N SER A 43 0.91 -8.18 5.13
CA SER A 43 0.05 -7.02 4.86
C SER A 43 0.29 -6.43 3.46
N ASP A 44 1.51 -6.52 2.95
CA ASP A 44 1.94 -5.95 1.68
C ASP A 44 3.15 -6.71 1.10
N ALA A 45 3.62 -6.29 -0.08
CA ALA A 45 4.78 -6.88 -0.74
C ALA A 45 6.08 -6.70 0.05
N ILE A 46 6.21 -5.60 0.80
CA ILE A 46 7.41 -5.30 1.59
C ILE A 46 7.55 -6.31 2.73
N ALA A 47 6.44 -6.68 3.37
CA ALA A 47 6.43 -7.65 4.46
C ALA A 47 6.92 -9.05 4.03
N VAL A 48 6.69 -9.44 2.78
CA VAL A 48 7.07 -10.76 2.24
C VAL A 48 8.37 -10.72 1.42
N SER A 49 8.83 -9.54 1.02
CA SER A 49 10.00 -9.36 0.14
C SER A 49 11.34 -9.92 0.68
N PRO A 50 11.58 -10.04 2.00
CA PRO A 50 12.78 -10.72 2.51
C PRO A 50 12.85 -12.19 2.14
N PHE A 51 11.73 -12.81 1.81
CA PHE A 51 11.63 -14.25 1.59
C PHE A 51 11.40 -14.61 0.12
N THR A 52 10.73 -13.75 -0.65
CA THR A 52 10.44 -13.99 -2.05
C THR A 52 10.18 -12.69 -2.82
N THR A 53 10.55 -12.69 -4.10
CA THR A 53 10.21 -11.60 -5.04
C THR A 53 8.86 -11.81 -5.74
N ARG A 54 8.26 -13.00 -5.63
CA ARG A 54 7.01 -13.35 -6.29
C ARG A 54 5.84 -13.09 -5.34
N VAL A 55 5.04 -12.08 -5.65
CA VAL A 55 3.96 -11.61 -4.78
C VAL A 55 2.63 -11.60 -5.53
N MET A 56 1.61 -12.12 -4.89
CA MET A 56 0.22 -12.08 -5.34
C MET A 56 -0.58 -11.20 -4.38
N PHE A 57 -1.21 -10.15 -4.89
CA PHE A 57 -2.10 -9.32 -4.08
C PHE A 57 -3.50 -9.90 -4.10
N LEU A 58 -4.09 -10.04 -2.91
CA LEU A 58 -5.48 -10.46 -2.79
C LEU A 58 -6.41 -9.30 -3.11
N GLU A 59 -7.53 -9.59 -3.75
CA GLU A 59 -8.61 -8.64 -4.01
C GLU A 59 -9.62 -8.58 -2.86
N GLU A 60 -10.56 -7.64 -2.94
CA GLU A 60 -11.56 -7.43 -1.91
C GLU A 60 -12.44 -8.67 -1.71
N GLY A 61 -12.49 -9.16 -0.47
CA GLY A 61 -13.25 -10.34 -0.08
C GLY A 61 -12.56 -11.69 -0.35
N ASP A 62 -11.32 -11.67 -0.87
CA ASP A 62 -10.57 -12.89 -1.11
C ASP A 62 -10.24 -13.67 0.16
N ILE A 63 -10.22 -14.99 -0.01
CA ILE A 63 -9.71 -15.95 0.97
C ILE A 63 -8.59 -16.75 0.30
N ALA A 64 -7.40 -16.70 0.86
CA ALA A 64 -6.26 -17.52 0.45
C ALA A 64 -6.15 -18.76 1.35
N VAL A 65 -6.09 -19.93 0.76
CA VAL A 65 -5.75 -21.18 1.42
C VAL A 65 -4.36 -21.58 0.93
N LEU A 66 -3.40 -21.48 1.82
CA LEU A 66 -1.98 -21.70 1.54
C LEU A 66 -1.53 -23.02 2.14
N SER A 67 -0.79 -23.79 1.37
CA SER A 67 -0.02 -24.94 1.84
C SER A 67 1.44 -24.73 1.46
N HIS A 68 2.35 -25.59 1.87
CA HIS A 68 3.76 -25.49 1.49
C HIS A 68 3.98 -25.37 -0.04
N ALA A 69 3.17 -26.01 -0.84
CA ALA A 69 3.37 -26.09 -2.28
C ALA A 69 2.39 -25.24 -3.11
N LYS A 70 1.27 -24.81 -2.55
CA LYS A 70 0.16 -24.20 -3.35
C LYS A 70 -0.54 -23.09 -2.61
N ALA A 71 -0.85 -22.04 -3.36
CA ALA A 71 -1.81 -21.01 -2.99
C ALA A 71 -3.12 -21.25 -3.77
N LYS A 72 -4.24 -21.36 -3.07
CA LYS A 72 -5.58 -21.45 -3.63
C LYS A 72 -6.37 -20.23 -3.17
N ILE A 73 -6.86 -19.45 -4.11
CA ILE A 73 -7.61 -18.25 -3.81
C ILE A 73 -9.08 -18.48 -4.11
N LEU A 74 -9.93 -18.09 -3.19
CA LEU A 74 -11.37 -18.05 -3.34
C LEU A 74 -11.82 -16.59 -3.31
N ASP A 75 -12.67 -16.19 -4.23
CA ASP A 75 -13.24 -14.85 -4.28
C ASP A 75 -14.31 -14.62 -3.18
N ALA A 76 -14.90 -13.44 -3.15
CA ALA A 76 -15.96 -13.06 -2.20
C ALA A 76 -17.19 -13.99 -2.24
N ASN A 77 -17.43 -14.68 -3.39
CA ASN A 77 -18.52 -15.64 -3.58
C ASN A 77 -18.12 -17.06 -3.17
N GLY A 78 -16.85 -17.30 -2.83
CA GLY A 78 -16.30 -18.61 -2.51
C GLY A 78 -15.92 -19.43 -3.75
N MET A 79 -15.87 -18.80 -4.92
CA MET A 79 -15.44 -19.45 -6.17
C MET A 79 -13.93 -19.36 -6.31
N LEU A 80 -13.33 -20.38 -6.95
CA LEU A 80 -11.91 -20.39 -7.24
C LEU A 80 -11.57 -19.20 -8.17
N ALA A 81 -10.59 -18.40 -7.77
CA ALA A 81 -10.15 -17.25 -8.50
C ALA A 81 -8.65 -17.32 -8.79
N GLU A 82 -8.27 -16.87 -9.96
CA GLU A 82 -6.86 -16.65 -10.30
C GLU A 82 -6.50 -15.21 -10.02
N ARG A 83 -5.29 -14.99 -9.45
CA ARG A 83 -4.73 -13.68 -9.18
C ARG A 83 -3.36 -13.56 -9.81
N HIS A 84 -3.07 -12.39 -10.34
CA HIS A 84 -1.79 -12.15 -11.00
C HIS A 84 -0.63 -12.21 -10.01
N VAL A 85 0.44 -12.92 -10.38
CA VAL A 85 1.69 -12.95 -9.62
C VAL A 85 2.61 -11.87 -10.17
N HIS A 86 2.95 -10.91 -9.34
CA HIS A 86 3.87 -9.83 -9.66
C HIS A 86 5.29 -10.20 -9.22
N THR A 87 6.28 -9.76 -9.99
CA THR A 87 7.66 -9.78 -9.54
C THR A 87 7.97 -8.46 -8.86
N PHE A 88 8.15 -8.49 -7.55
CA PHE A 88 8.50 -7.34 -6.75
C PHE A 88 10.01 -7.16 -6.71
N ALA A 89 10.50 -6.16 -7.43
CA ALA A 89 11.93 -5.84 -7.50
C ALA A 89 12.42 -4.95 -6.33
N GLY A 90 11.59 -4.73 -5.32
CA GLY A 90 11.96 -4.04 -4.08
C GLY A 90 13.06 -4.85 -3.39
N GLY A 91 14.29 -4.37 -3.48
CA GLY A 91 15.44 -5.10 -2.94
C GLY A 91 15.35 -5.24 -1.43
N VAL A 92 15.94 -6.31 -0.92
CA VAL A 92 16.12 -6.60 0.52
C VAL A 92 16.69 -5.38 1.27
N ALA A 93 17.55 -4.59 0.61
CA ALA A 93 18.12 -3.35 1.15
C ALA A 93 17.08 -2.30 1.56
N ALA A 94 15.91 -2.24 0.90
CA ALA A 94 14.84 -1.29 1.26
C ALA A 94 14.15 -1.67 2.58
N VAL A 95 14.17 -2.96 2.93
CA VAL A 95 13.49 -3.52 4.11
C VAL A 95 14.44 -3.67 5.30
N GLU A 96 15.75 -3.76 5.04
CA GLU A 96 16.75 -3.91 6.10
C GLU A 96 17.05 -2.57 6.78
N LYS A 97 17.28 -2.62 8.10
CA LYS A 97 17.76 -1.45 8.87
C LYS A 97 19.16 -0.98 8.43
N GLY A 98 19.93 -1.85 7.78
CA GLY A 98 21.31 -1.57 7.48
C GLY A 98 22.12 -1.30 8.77
N ASN A 99 22.97 -0.29 8.74
CA ASN A 99 23.80 0.10 9.89
C ASN A 99 23.06 0.98 10.93
N PHE A 100 21.75 1.17 10.78
CA PHE A 100 20.98 2.02 11.68
C PHE A 100 20.39 1.23 12.85
N ARG A 101 20.36 1.83 14.02
CA ARG A 101 19.78 1.22 15.22
C ARG A 101 18.26 1.07 15.13
N HIS A 102 17.57 2.04 14.47
CA HIS A 102 16.13 2.09 14.33
C HIS A 102 15.74 2.40 12.87
N PHE A 103 14.61 1.87 12.41
CA PHE A 103 14.07 2.16 11.08
C PHE A 103 13.82 3.66 10.88
N MET A 104 13.21 4.33 11.86
CA MET A 104 12.99 5.79 11.82
C MET A 104 14.31 6.55 11.61
N GLN A 105 15.39 6.14 12.24
CA GLN A 105 16.70 6.74 12.04
C GLN A 105 17.17 6.55 10.59
N LYS A 106 17.05 5.34 10.04
CA LYS A 106 17.34 5.07 8.63
C LYS A 106 16.53 5.98 7.71
N GLU A 107 15.22 6.06 7.90
CA GLU A 107 14.32 6.87 7.10
C GLU A 107 14.65 8.37 7.16
N ILE A 108 15.03 8.89 8.32
CA ILE A 108 15.51 10.26 8.47
C ILE A 108 16.73 10.53 7.59
N TYR A 109 17.71 9.63 7.60
CA TYR A 109 18.94 9.79 6.82
C TYR A 109 18.73 9.53 5.33
N GLU A 110 17.73 8.79 4.94
CA GLU A 110 17.35 8.53 3.53
C GLU A 110 16.53 9.67 2.90
N GLN A 111 15.99 10.60 3.69
CA GLN A 111 15.15 11.70 3.18
C GLN A 111 15.78 12.50 2.05
N PRO A 112 17.06 12.92 2.08
CA PRO A 112 17.64 13.67 0.97
C PRO A 112 17.59 12.90 -0.35
N GLU A 113 17.87 11.60 -0.32
CA GLU A 113 17.85 10.76 -1.51
C GLU A 113 16.42 10.49 -2.00
N THR A 114 15.51 10.16 -1.10
CA THR A 114 14.10 9.88 -1.44
C THR A 114 13.40 11.12 -1.97
N THR A 115 13.64 12.28 -1.36
CA THR A 115 13.14 13.56 -1.85
C THR A 115 13.72 13.91 -3.21
N GLY A 116 15.03 13.71 -3.40
CA GLY A 116 15.70 13.94 -4.69
C GLY A 116 15.10 13.07 -5.79
N ARG A 117 14.86 11.78 -5.54
CA ARG A 117 14.21 10.87 -6.50
C ARG A 117 12.78 11.31 -6.84
N THR A 118 12.02 11.76 -5.86
CA THR A 118 10.65 12.26 -6.09
C THR A 118 10.67 13.52 -6.94
N ILE A 119 11.55 14.49 -6.64
CA ILE A 119 11.69 15.71 -7.43
C ILE A 119 12.07 15.36 -8.88
N THR A 120 13.07 14.51 -9.08
CA THR A 120 13.53 14.12 -10.42
C THR A 120 12.45 13.43 -11.25
N ARG A 121 11.48 12.75 -10.61
CA ARG A 121 10.34 12.13 -11.31
C ARG A 121 9.38 13.17 -11.89
N TYR A 122 9.17 14.28 -11.19
CA TYR A 122 8.13 15.26 -11.52
C TYR A 122 8.66 16.60 -12.02
N VAL A 123 9.95 16.85 -11.89
CA VAL A 123 10.57 18.11 -12.32
C VAL A 123 11.58 17.84 -13.41
N ASN A 124 11.30 18.35 -14.60
CA ASN A 124 12.27 18.41 -15.69
C ASN A 124 13.13 19.66 -15.51
N ALA A 125 14.32 19.48 -14.96
CA ALA A 125 15.23 20.59 -14.66
C ALA A 125 15.80 21.29 -15.92
N PHE A 126 15.78 20.63 -17.08
CA PHE A 126 16.25 21.20 -18.34
C PHE A 126 15.22 22.15 -18.95
N ASP A 127 13.95 21.80 -18.86
CA ASP A 127 12.85 22.57 -19.45
C ASP A 127 12.16 23.47 -18.41
N GLU A 128 12.62 23.43 -17.16
CA GLU A 128 12.02 24.16 -16.01
C GLU A 128 10.51 23.89 -15.88
N LYS A 129 10.10 22.63 -16.12
CA LYS A 129 8.69 22.21 -16.10
C LYS A 129 8.43 21.18 -15.05
N VAL A 130 7.22 21.24 -14.50
CA VAL A 130 6.66 20.17 -13.68
C VAL A 130 5.82 19.28 -14.60
N GLU A 131 6.15 17.99 -14.62
CA GLU A 131 5.45 16.95 -15.37
C GLU A 131 4.78 15.99 -14.40
N MET A 132 3.50 15.76 -14.56
CA MET A 132 2.73 14.84 -13.71
C MET A 132 2.09 13.73 -14.57
N PRO A 133 2.88 12.78 -15.08
CA PRO A 133 2.38 11.75 -15.98
C PRO A 133 1.28 10.89 -15.38
N ASP A 134 1.25 10.75 -14.06
CA ASP A 134 0.21 10.01 -13.33
C ASP A 134 -1.16 10.72 -13.33
N LEU A 135 -1.20 12.01 -13.75
CA LEU A 135 -2.41 12.83 -13.84
C LEU A 135 -2.84 13.10 -15.29
N ASP A 136 -2.19 12.47 -16.26
CA ASP A 136 -2.55 12.62 -17.67
C ASP A 136 -4.01 12.19 -17.89
N GLY A 137 -4.80 13.11 -18.47
CA GLY A 137 -6.24 12.91 -18.71
C GLY A 137 -7.15 13.16 -17.50
N VAL A 138 -6.61 13.59 -16.39
CA VAL A 138 -7.40 14.04 -15.23
C VAL A 138 -7.76 15.51 -15.43
N ASP A 139 -9.05 15.83 -15.38
CA ASP A 139 -9.50 17.22 -15.34
C ASP A 139 -9.21 17.80 -13.94
N LEU A 140 -8.27 18.73 -13.88
CA LEU A 140 -7.89 19.42 -12.66
C LEU A 140 -8.64 20.73 -12.42
N ALA A 141 -9.59 21.08 -13.31
CA ALA A 141 -10.45 22.24 -13.12
C ALA A 141 -11.49 21.94 -12.04
N ALA A 142 -11.19 22.35 -10.81
CA ALA A 142 -12.06 22.14 -9.66
C ALA A 142 -12.21 23.44 -8.87
N ASP A 143 -13.40 23.66 -8.29
CA ASP A 143 -13.68 24.80 -7.40
C ASP A 143 -13.21 24.53 -5.96
N SER A 144 -13.05 23.26 -5.61
CA SER A 144 -12.60 22.83 -4.28
C SER A 144 -11.89 21.47 -4.34
N ALA A 145 -11.10 21.17 -3.33
CA ALA A 145 -10.43 19.89 -3.17
C ALA A 145 -10.55 19.39 -1.73
N VAL A 146 -10.58 18.07 -1.58
CA VAL A 146 -10.46 17.40 -0.27
C VAL A 146 -9.21 16.55 -0.26
N ILE A 147 -8.31 16.80 0.69
CA ILE A 147 -7.08 16.03 0.86
C ILE A 147 -7.25 15.09 2.05
N ILE A 148 -7.17 13.80 1.81
CA ILE A 148 -7.28 12.79 2.86
C ILE A 148 -5.96 12.06 3.07
N GLY A 149 -5.58 11.83 4.31
CA GLY A 149 -4.36 11.12 4.66
C GLY A 149 -4.34 10.70 6.12
N CYS A 150 -3.40 9.84 6.49
CA CYS A 150 -3.12 9.48 7.88
C CYS A 150 -1.64 9.76 8.20
N GLY A 151 -1.33 10.03 9.47
CA GLY A 151 0.03 10.25 9.92
C GLY A 151 0.72 11.39 9.18
N THR A 152 1.94 11.15 8.70
CA THR A 152 2.74 12.17 7.99
C THR A 152 2.12 12.61 6.66
N ALA A 153 1.37 11.75 5.99
CA ALA A 153 0.62 12.11 4.79
C ALA A 153 -0.48 13.14 5.08
N HIS A 154 -1.19 13.02 6.22
CA HIS A 154 -2.15 14.03 6.66
C HIS A 154 -1.46 15.38 6.91
N TYR A 155 -0.30 15.39 7.58
CA TYR A 155 0.43 16.64 7.82
C TYR A 155 0.95 17.27 6.53
N ALA A 156 1.39 16.48 5.55
CA ALA A 156 1.73 16.99 4.23
C ALA A 156 0.51 17.62 3.54
N GLY A 157 -0.67 17.00 3.66
CA GLY A 157 -1.94 17.56 3.19
C GLY A 157 -2.27 18.91 3.84
N ARG A 158 -2.05 19.04 5.15
CA ARG A 158 -2.23 20.31 5.87
C ARG A 158 -1.33 21.44 5.34
N VAL A 159 -0.10 21.13 4.96
CA VAL A 159 0.79 22.11 4.32
C VAL A 159 0.30 22.44 2.92
N ALA A 160 -0.09 21.43 2.14
CA ALA A 160 -0.61 21.61 0.79
C ALA A 160 -1.89 22.47 0.75
N GLU A 161 -2.76 22.35 1.74
CA GLU A 161 -3.97 23.20 1.92
C GLU A 161 -3.59 24.68 1.84
N TYR A 162 -2.65 25.13 2.66
CA TYR A 162 -2.20 26.54 2.64
C TYR A 162 -1.64 26.97 1.27
N TRP A 163 -0.87 26.11 0.62
CA TRP A 163 -0.29 26.44 -0.67
C TRP A 163 -1.32 26.50 -1.79
N LEU A 164 -2.25 25.57 -1.81
CA LEU A 164 -3.31 25.53 -2.82
C LEU A 164 -4.28 26.72 -2.65
N GLU A 165 -4.64 27.08 -1.43
CA GLU A 165 -5.45 28.26 -1.16
C GLU A 165 -4.73 29.55 -1.56
N GLN A 166 -3.46 29.70 -1.19
CA GLN A 166 -2.71 30.94 -1.46
C GLN A 166 -2.28 31.10 -2.92
N ILE A 167 -1.89 30.01 -3.57
CA ILE A 167 -1.30 30.05 -4.91
C ILE A 167 -2.35 29.81 -5.99
N ALA A 168 -3.23 28.84 -5.79
CA ALA A 168 -4.24 28.45 -6.77
C ALA A 168 -5.63 29.10 -6.51
N GLY A 169 -5.83 29.69 -5.33
CA GLY A 169 -7.16 30.20 -4.94
C GLY A 169 -8.20 29.10 -4.77
N LEU A 170 -7.77 27.87 -4.59
CA LEU A 170 -8.61 26.67 -4.48
C LEU A 170 -9.07 26.50 -3.03
N ALA A 171 -10.38 26.36 -2.79
CA ALA A 171 -10.88 26.00 -1.47
C ALA A 171 -10.47 24.55 -1.14
N VAL A 172 -9.77 24.34 -0.03
CA VAL A 172 -9.24 23.02 0.34
C VAL A 172 -9.70 22.63 1.74
N GLU A 173 -10.14 21.39 1.91
CA GLU A 173 -10.40 20.77 3.20
C GLU A 173 -9.46 19.59 3.40
N THR A 174 -8.89 19.43 4.61
CA THR A 174 -8.08 18.27 4.95
C THR A 174 -8.76 17.40 5.99
N ASP A 175 -8.74 16.08 5.80
CA ASP A 175 -9.33 15.15 6.76
C ASP A 175 -8.44 13.92 6.99
N ILE A 176 -8.66 13.26 8.10
CA ILE A 176 -7.99 12.01 8.43
C ILE A 176 -8.68 10.88 7.66
N ALA A 177 -7.92 10.15 6.82
CA ALA A 177 -8.49 9.15 5.90
C ALA A 177 -9.26 8.04 6.63
N SER A 178 -8.85 7.63 7.83
CA SER A 178 -9.59 6.66 8.63
C SER A 178 -10.95 7.17 9.09
N GLU A 179 -11.06 8.45 9.41
CA GLU A 179 -12.32 9.09 9.83
C GLU A 179 -13.21 9.41 8.64
N PHE A 180 -12.62 9.94 7.56
CA PHE A 180 -13.33 10.25 6.31
C PHE A 180 -14.08 9.05 5.76
N ARG A 181 -13.51 7.85 5.86
CA ARG A 181 -14.15 6.61 5.41
C ARG A 181 -15.50 6.33 6.09
N TYR A 182 -15.69 6.75 7.33
CA TYR A 182 -16.88 6.48 8.13
C TYR A 182 -17.81 7.68 8.27
N ARG A 183 -17.31 8.86 7.95
CA ARG A 183 -18.15 10.05 7.78
C ARG A 183 -18.95 9.91 6.48
N LYS A 184 -20.03 10.62 6.40
CA LYS A 184 -20.80 10.88 5.15
C LYS A 184 -20.61 12.35 4.82
N PRO A 185 -19.48 12.72 4.19
CA PRO A 185 -19.18 14.10 3.85
C PRO A 185 -20.11 14.61 2.75
#